data_1f0647074c4a2fc3b5b359c9cf08f003
#
_entry.id   1f0647074c4a2fc3b5b359c9cf08f003
#
_cell.length_a   1.000
_cell.length_b   1.000
_cell.length_c   1.000
_cell.angle_alpha   90.00
_cell.angle_beta   90.00
_cell.angle_gamma   90.00
#
_symmetry.space_group_name_H-M   'P 1'
#
loop_
_entity.id
_entity.type
_entity.pdbx_description
1 polymer ?
#
loop_
_entity_poly.entity_id
_entity_poly.type
_entity_poly.pdbx_seq_one_letter_code
_entity_poly.pdbx_strand_id
1 'polypeptide(L)'
;AIATDQVSKMWARTALDGQGPRPLIGQWLSLSLVHNSGAAFSFAAGKTWILTIFTVVIIGALVVMARRVHRASTLLAIALLAGGAVGNLIDRLTAEPGFGVGHVTDFIAYGNWFVGNVADIWIVLGAPLLALALSREPSKEHAQ
;
A
#
# COMPACT_ATOMS: atom_id res chain seq x y z
N ALA A 1 -5.07 -9.64 0.20
CA ALA A 1 -4.59 -8.25 0.12
C ALA A 1 -4.92 -7.63 -1.25
N ILE A 2 -4.36 -8.13 -2.38
CA ILE A 2 -4.54 -7.51 -3.71
C ILE A 2 -6.02 -7.44 -4.11
N ALA A 3 -6.74 -8.55 -4.04
CA ALA A 3 -8.15 -8.59 -4.46
C ALA A 3 -9.04 -7.66 -3.61
N THR A 4 -8.85 -7.63 -2.30
CA THR A 4 -9.61 -6.74 -1.41
C THR A 4 -9.34 -5.27 -1.71
N ASP A 5 -8.10 -4.90 -2.01
CA ASP A 5 -7.72 -3.56 -2.40
C ASP A 5 -8.38 -3.17 -3.74
N GLN A 6 -8.21 -3.96 -4.79
CA GLN A 6 -8.72 -3.63 -6.12
C GLN A 6 -10.26 -3.60 -6.16
N VAL A 7 -10.95 -4.53 -5.49
CA VAL A 7 -12.41 -4.53 -5.39
C VAL A 7 -12.90 -3.29 -4.64
N SER A 8 -12.27 -2.93 -3.53
CA SER A 8 -12.67 -1.73 -2.78
C SER A 8 -12.43 -0.43 -3.55
N LYS A 9 -11.34 -0.34 -4.32
CA LYS A 9 -11.04 0.79 -5.21
C LYS A 9 -12.05 0.90 -6.36
N MET A 10 -12.41 -0.22 -6.99
CA MET A 10 -13.47 -0.23 -8.00
C MET A 10 -14.80 0.28 -7.44
N TRP A 11 -15.20 -0.21 -6.28
CA TRP A 11 -16.38 0.27 -5.58
C TRP A 11 -16.28 1.78 -5.29
N ALA A 12 -15.16 2.25 -4.75
CA ALA A 12 -14.98 3.65 -4.41
C ALA A 12 -15.09 4.57 -5.63
N ARG A 13 -14.50 4.19 -6.75
CA ARG A 13 -14.59 4.93 -8.03
C ARG A 13 -16.03 5.06 -8.52
N THR A 14 -16.88 4.06 -8.31
CA THR A 14 -18.28 4.10 -8.76
C THR A 14 -19.21 4.76 -7.74
N ALA A 15 -18.98 4.54 -6.43
CA ALA A 15 -19.88 4.97 -5.37
C ALA A 15 -19.60 6.38 -4.84
N LEU A 16 -18.36 6.88 -5.01
CA LEU A 16 -17.90 8.15 -4.44
C LEU A 16 -17.57 9.21 -5.49
N ASP A 17 -17.58 8.87 -6.77
CA ASP A 17 -17.27 9.83 -7.84
C ASP A 17 -18.28 10.98 -7.85
N GLY A 18 -17.77 12.21 -7.94
CA GLY A 18 -18.58 13.43 -7.90
C GLY A 18 -19.30 13.69 -6.56
N GLN A 19 -19.00 12.88 -5.53
CA GLN A 19 -19.65 13.01 -4.20
C GLN A 19 -18.71 13.76 -3.24
N GLY A 20 -19.31 14.53 -2.35
CA GLY A 20 -18.59 15.10 -1.20
C GLY A 20 -18.22 14.03 -0.16
N PRO A 21 -17.37 14.40 0.83
CA PRO A 21 -16.99 13.49 1.90
C PRO A 21 -18.21 12.92 2.64
N ARG A 22 -18.22 11.59 2.82
CA ARG A 22 -19.28 10.89 3.57
C ARG A 22 -18.75 10.46 4.93
N PRO A 23 -19.16 11.08 6.05
CA PRO A 23 -18.69 10.70 7.37
C PRO A 23 -19.12 9.28 7.73
N LEU A 24 -18.22 8.50 8.33
CA LEU A 24 -18.47 7.17 8.89
C LEU A 24 -18.43 7.21 10.42
N ILE A 25 -17.41 7.85 11.00
CA ILE A 25 -17.20 7.97 12.45
C ILE A 25 -16.87 9.42 12.78
N GLY A 26 -17.87 10.21 13.07
CA GLY A 26 -17.73 11.62 13.43
C GLY A 26 -16.84 12.38 12.44
N GLN A 27 -15.84 13.09 12.98
CA GLN A 27 -14.85 13.83 12.19
C GLN A 27 -13.55 13.01 11.92
N TRP A 28 -13.46 11.79 12.49
CA TRP A 28 -12.22 11.01 12.47
C TRP A 28 -12.08 10.12 11.25
N LEU A 29 -13.19 9.63 10.71
CA LEU A 29 -13.18 8.71 9.57
C LEU A 29 -14.30 9.07 8.59
N SER A 30 -13.94 9.26 7.33
CA SER A 30 -14.91 9.51 6.25
C SER A 30 -14.47 8.83 4.96
N LEU A 31 -15.41 8.71 4.02
CA LEU A 31 -15.11 8.27 2.66
C LEU A 31 -15.03 9.49 1.75
N SER A 32 -13.92 9.64 1.05
CA SER A 32 -13.69 10.73 0.12
C SER A 32 -12.75 10.29 -0.99
N LEU A 33 -13.22 10.24 -2.22
CA LEU A 33 -12.41 9.81 -3.36
C LEU A 33 -11.32 10.82 -3.70
N VAL A 34 -10.07 10.34 -3.72
CA VAL A 34 -8.89 11.14 -4.06
C VAL A 34 -8.01 10.35 -5.03
N HIS A 35 -7.53 11.01 -6.08
CA HIS A 35 -6.54 10.46 -7.00
C HIS A 35 -5.14 10.94 -6.60
N ASN A 36 -4.39 10.09 -5.90
CA ASN A 36 -3.13 10.43 -5.27
C ASN A 36 -1.94 10.23 -6.21
N SER A 37 -1.39 11.32 -6.70
CA SER A 37 -0.16 11.31 -7.52
C SER A 37 1.12 11.03 -6.71
N GLY A 38 1.03 10.93 -5.38
CA GLY A 38 2.17 10.88 -4.46
C GLY A 38 2.52 12.26 -3.88
N ALA A 39 1.58 13.21 -3.92
CA ALA A 39 1.76 14.59 -3.47
C ALA A 39 2.09 14.72 -1.97
N ALA A 40 1.77 13.73 -1.14
CA ALA A 40 2.20 13.67 0.26
C ALA A 40 3.73 13.71 0.43
N PHE A 41 4.46 13.28 -0.59
CA PHE A 41 5.89 13.47 -0.71
C PHE A 41 6.16 14.71 -1.56
N SER A 42 6.15 15.90 -0.97
CA SER A 42 6.32 17.20 -1.64
C SER A 42 7.46 17.26 -2.67
N PHE A 43 8.42 16.33 -2.61
CA PHE A 43 9.48 16.10 -3.58
C PHE A 43 9.04 15.43 -4.89
N ALA A 44 7.84 14.83 -4.94
CA ALA A 44 7.39 14.00 -6.07
C ALA A 44 6.36 14.69 -6.96
N ALA A 45 6.13 15.97 -6.80
CA ALA A 45 5.28 16.74 -7.71
C ALA A 45 5.84 16.62 -9.15
N GLY A 46 5.11 15.93 -10.03
CA GLY A 46 5.53 15.62 -11.40
C GLY A 46 6.51 14.44 -11.58
N LYS A 47 6.87 13.71 -10.50
CA LYS A 47 7.82 12.59 -10.56
C LYS A 47 7.22 11.27 -10.02
N THR A 48 5.95 11.03 -10.26
CA THR A 48 5.21 9.82 -9.83
C THR A 48 5.91 8.52 -10.25
N TRP A 49 6.59 8.51 -11.39
CA TRP A 49 7.35 7.35 -11.89
C TRP A 49 8.46 6.88 -10.91
N ILE A 50 9.04 7.81 -10.11
CA ILE A 50 10.04 7.43 -9.10
C ILE A 50 9.40 6.54 -8.03
N LEU A 51 8.18 6.86 -7.60
CA LEU A 51 7.43 6.05 -6.64
C LEU A 51 7.09 4.67 -7.21
N THR A 52 6.79 4.62 -8.51
CA THR A 52 6.54 3.35 -9.22
C THR A 52 7.79 2.47 -9.23
N ILE A 53 8.95 3.01 -9.62
CA ILE A 53 10.21 2.26 -9.58
C ILE A 53 10.55 1.83 -8.16
N PHE A 54 10.43 2.72 -7.19
CA PHE A 54 10.67 2.40 -5.78
C PHE A 54 9.79 1.23 -5.31
N THR A 55 8.49 1.27 -5.64
CA THR A 55 7.55 0.18 -5.30
C THR A 55 7.96 -1.14 -5.95
N VAL A 56 8.38 -1.13 -7.23
CA VAL A 56 8.87 -2.34 -7.93
C VAL A 56 10.12 -2.91 -7.24
N VAL A 57 11.07 -2.05 -6.85
CA VAL A 57 12.27 -2.48 -6.14
C VAL A 57 11.92 -3.11 -4.79
N ILE A 58 11.01 -2.51 -4.02
CA ILE A 58 10.54 -3.06 -2.74
C ILE A 58 9.88 -4.42 -2.94
N ILE A 59 8.98 -4.56 -3.91
CA ILE A 59 8.34 -5.85 -4.23
C ILE A 59 9.39 -6.89 -4.59
N GLY A 60 10.37 -6.55 -5.43
CA GLY A 60 11.48 -7.43 -5.79
C GLY A 60 12.28 -7.90 -4.56
N ALA A 61 12.60 -6.99 -3.65
CA ALA A 61 13.29 -7.32 -2.40
C ALA A 61 12.45 -8.26 -1.51
N LEU A 62 11.14 -8.02 -1.40
CA LEU A 62 10.23 -8.87 -0.63
C LEU A 62 10.12 -10.28 -1.24
N VAL A 63 10.09 -10.40 -2.58
CA VAL A 63 10.09 -11.70 -3.28
C VAL A 63 11.39 -12.46 -3.01
N VAL A 64 12.55 -11.79 -3.09
CA VAL A 64 13.85 -12.41 -2.77
C VAL A 64 13.89 -12.86 -1.31
N MET A 65 13.39 -12.04 -0.38
CA MET A 65 13.29 -12.40 1.03
C MET A 65 12.38 -13.61 1.24
N ALA A 66 11.20 -13.63 0.61
CA ALA A 66 10.25 -14.74 0.72
C ALA A 66 10.85 -16.09 0.30
N ARG A 67 11.75 -16.09 -0.71
CA ARG A 67 12.44 -17.32 -1.17
C ARG A 67 13.45 -17.88 -0.16
N ARG A 68 13.89 -17.06 0.80
CA ARG A 68 14.90 -17.42 1.80
C ARG A 68 14.31 -17.76 3.17
N VAL A 69 13.04 -17.46 3.37
CA VAL A 69 12.35 -17.62 4.65
C VAL A 69 11.40 -18.81 4.57
N HIS A 70 11.40 -19.62 5.63
CA HIS A 70 10.52 -20.80 5.73
C HIS A 70 9.47 -20.66 6.84
N ARG A 71 9.59 -19.65 7.68
CA ARG A 71 8.67 -19.43 8.81
C ARG A 71 7.36 -18.84 8.30
N ALA A 72 6.24 -19.49 8.61
CA ALA A 72 4.91 -19.08 8.14
C ALA A 72 4.52 -17.65 8.56
N SER A 73 4.87 -17.22 9.79
CA SER A 73 4.59 -15.87 10.27
C SER A 73 5.33 -14.79 9.46
N THR A 74 6.59 -15.04 9.11
CA THR A 74 7.40 -14.12 8.28
C THR A 74 6.87 -14.09 6.85
N LEU A 75 6.51 -15.24 6.28
CA LEU A 75 5.89 -15.31 4.95
C LEU A 75 4.55 -14.59 4.91
N LEU A 76 3.71 -14.72 5.94
CA LEU A 76 2.44 -13.99 6.03
C LEU A 76 2.67 -12.48 6.06
N ALA A 77 3.61 -12.00 6.87
CA ALA A 77 3.93 -10.59 6.95
C ALA A 77 4.44 -10.03 5.59
N ILE A 78 5.32 -10.78 4.91
CA ILE A 78 5.78 -10.45 3.56
C ILE A 78 4.60 -10.42 2.56
N ALA A 79 3.70 -11.39 2.63
CA ALA A 79 2.56 -11.48 1.72
C ALA A 79 1.58 -10.30 1.89
N LEU A 80 1.35 -9.85 3.13
CA LEU A 80 0.52 -8.66 3.40
C LEU A 80 1.19 -7.40 2.85
N LEU A 81 2.45 -7.20 3.18
CA LEU A 81 3.21 -6.02 2.75
C LEU A 81 3.36 -5.95 1.22
N ALA A 82 3.75 -7.07 0.60
CA ALA A 82 3.88 -7.16 -0.86
C ALA A 82 2.51 -7.04 -1.55
N GLY A 83 1.46 -7.64 -0.98
CA GLY A 83 0.11 -7.55 -1.53
C GLY A 83 -0.45 -6.12 -1.53
N GLY A 84 -0.21 -5.34 -0.49
CA GLY A 84 -0.54 -3.92 -0.46
C GLY A 84 0.29 -3.12 -1.48
N ALA A 85 1.61 -3.34 -1.51
CA ALA A 85 2.49 -2.67 -2.48
C ALA A 85 2.08 -2.97 -3.93
N VAL A 86 1.73 -4.22 -4.26
CA VAL A 86 1.21 -4.62 -5.59
C VAL A 86 -0.13 -3.95 -5.88
N GLY A 87 -1.04 -3.85 -4.90
CA GLY A 87 -2.31 -3.15 -5.07
C GLY A 87 -2.12 -1.69 -5.52
N ASN A 88 -1.24 -0.95 -4.85
CA ASN A 88 -0.92 0.42 -5.24
C ASN A 88 -0.10 0.49 -6.54
N LEU A 89 0.73 -0.51 -6.85
CA LEU A 89 1.45 -0.59 -8.12
C LEU A 89 0.50 -0.78 -9.30
N ILE A 90 -0.55 -1.59 -9.19
CA ILE A 90 -1.55 -1.76 -10.23
C ILE A 90 -2.13 -0.41 -10.64
N ASP A 91 -2.55 0.42 -9.69
CA ASP A 91 -3.06 1.76 -10.00
C ASP A 91 -2.02 2.60 -10.75
N ARG A 92 -0.76 2.59 -10.31
CA ARG A 92 0.30 3.36 -10.97
C ARG A 92 0.60 2.90 -12.39
N LEU A 93 0.32 1.65 -12.72
CA LEU A 93 0.53 1.10 -14.06
C LEU A 93 -0.69 1.27 -14.97
N THR A 94 -1.91 1.38 -14.41
CA THR A 94 -3.16 1.27 -15.18
C THR A 94 -4.07 2.50 -15.12
N ALA A 95 -3.92 3.35 -14.08
CA ALA A 95 -4.74 4.53 -13.92
C ALA A 95 -4.21 5.74 -14.71
N GLU A 96 -5.06 6.77 -14.86
CA GLU A 96 -4.66 8.05 -15.43
C GLU A 96 -3.60 8.75 -14.54
N PRO A 97 -2.68 9.53 -15.13
CA PRO A 97 -2.60 9.95 -16.54
C PRO A 97 -1.88 8.95 -17.47
N GLY A 98 -1.44 7.78 -17.00
CA GLY A 98 -0.86 6.77 -17.88
C GLY A 98 0.13 5.83 -17.21
N PHE A 99 0.72 4.94 -18.00
CA PHE A 99 1.58 3.86 -17.53
C PHE A 99 2.77 4.35 -16.70
N GLY A 100 2.90 3.82 -15.49
CA GLY A 100 3.99 4.13 -14.57
C GLY A 100 3.88 5.47 -13.83
N VAL A 101 2.90 6.31 -14.20
CA VAL A 101 2.63 7.62 -13.59
C VAL A 101 1.19 7.75 -13.10
N GLY A 102 0.42 6.66 -13.17
CA GLY A 102 -0.97 6.61 -12.72
C GLY A 102 -1.12 7.03 -11.25
N HIS A 103 -2.25 7.62 -10.94
CA HIS A 103 -2.59 8.05 -9.59
C HIS A 103 -3.23 6.89 -8.81
N VAL A 104 -2.81 6.72 -7.57
CA VAL A 104 -3.41 5.72 -6.67
C VAL A 104 -4.78 6.21 -6.24
N THR A 105 -5.76 5.31 -6.26
CA THR A 105 -7.10 5.58 -5.77
C THR A 105 -7.15 5.45 -4.27
N ASP A 106 -7.28 6.59 -3.58
CA ASP A 106 -7.46 6.68 -2.14
C ASP A 106 -8.89 7.08 -1.83
N PHE A 107 -9.48 6.54 -0.75
CA PHE A 107 -10.88 6.83 -0.43
C PHE A 107 -11.22 6.73 1.07
N ILE A 108 -10.30 6.35 1.93
CA ILE A 108 -10.46 6.29 3.38
C ILE A 108 -9.77 7.50 3.98
N ALA A 109 -10.53 8.52 4.32
CA ALA A 109 -10.01 9.76 4.90
C ALA A 109 -9.96 9.66 6.44
N TYR A 110 -8.78 9.85 6.98
CA TYR A 110 -8.49 9.84 8.42
C TYR A 110 -8.45 11.27 8.95
N GLY A 111 -9.62 11.82 9.25
CA GLY A 111 -9.78 13.23 9.63
C GLY A 111 -9.23 14.17 8.56
N ASN A 112 -8.40 15.13 8.99
CA ASN A 112 -7.68 16.06 8.10
C ASN A 112 -6.22 15.66 7.87
N TRP A 113 -5.81 14.44 8.24
CA TRP A 113 -4.41 14.04 8.22
C TRP A 113 -4.00 13.49 6.87
N PHE A 114 -4.70 12.46 6.38
CA PHE A 114 -4.42 11.85 5.09
C PHE A 114 -5.63 11.05 4.58
N VAL A 115 -5.63 10.75 3.31
CA VAL A 115 -6.54 9.81 2.68
C VAL A 115 -5.71 8.64 2.18
N GLY A 116 -6.14 7.42 2.48
CA GLY A 116 -5.49 6.20 2.06
C GLY A 116 -6.50 5.20 1.49
N ASN A 117 -6.07 3.96 1.35
CA ASN A 117 -6.85 2.88 0.76
C ASN A 117 -6.61 1.55 1.51
N VAL A 118 -7.21 0.46 1.02
CA VAL A 118 -7.08 -0.86 1.64
C VAL A 118 -5.66 -1.43 1.50
N ALA A 119 -4.94 -1.11 0.42
CA ALA A 119 -3.53 -1.51 0.27
C ALA A 119 -2.65 -0.91 1.38
N ASP A 120 -2.89 0.33 1.77
CA ASP A 120 -2.14 0.99 2.84
C ASP A 120 -2.38 0.31 4.19
N ILE A 121 -3.60 -0.19 4.45
CA ILE A 121 -3.89 -0.99 5.64
C ILE A 121 -3.02 -2.25 5.65
N TRP A 122 -2.91 -2.96 4.52
CA TRP A 122 -2.06 -4.14 4.42
C TRP A 122 -0.58 -3.83 4.60
N ILE A 123 -0.11 -2.70 4.08
CA ILE A 123 1.28 -2.23 4.27
C ILE A 123 1.55 -1.91 5.74
N VAL A 124 0.65 -1.15 6.37
CA VAL A 124 0.78 -0.74 7.79
C VAL A 124 0.70 -1.94 8.73
N LEU A 125 -0.07 -2.98 8.41
CA LEU A 125 -0.11 -4.21 9.19
C LEU A 125 1.10 -5.11 8.89
N GLY A 126 1.48 -5.25 7.63
CA GLY A 126 2.56 -6.14 7.21
C GLY A 126 3.94 -5.70 7.68
N ALA A 127 4.23 -4.39 7.66
CA ALA A 127 5.55 -3.87 8.03
C ALA A 127 5.94 -4.15 9.51
N PRO A 128 5.11 -3.83 10.52
CA PRO A 128 5.45 -4.15 11.91
C PRO A 128 5.42 -5.66 12.18
N LEU A 129 4.53 -6.42 11.53
CA LEU A 129 4.53 -7.89 11.65
C LEU A 129 5.82 -8.48 11.10
N LEU A 130 6.34 -7.97 9.99
CA LEU A 130 7.61 -8.39 9.43
C LEU A 130 8.77 -8.06 10.37
N ALA A 131 8.83 -6.83 10.89
CA ALA A 131 9.84 -6.42 11.85
C ALA A 131 9.84 -7.31 13.11
N LEU A 132 8.65 -7.60 13.64
CA LEU A 132 8.49 -8.49 14.80
C LEU A 132 8.87 -9.93 14.47
N ALA A 133 8.53 -10.44 13.29
CA ALA A 133 8.89 -11.79 12.87
C ALA A 133 10.42 -11.95 12.74
N LEU A 134 11.09 -10.96 12.16
CA LEU A 134 12.55 -10.95 12.00
C LEU A 134 13.28 -10.81 13.34
N SER A 135 12.77 -10.01 14.28
CA SER A 135 13.37 -9.87 15.61
C SER A 135 13.32 -11.15 16.46
N ARG A 136 12.43 -12.09 16.10
CA ARG A 136 12.27 -13.39 16.76
C ARG A 136 13.02 -14.51 16.06
N GLU A 137 13.74 -14.24 14.99
CA GLU A 137 14.62 -15.23 14.37
C GLU A 137 15.91 -15.32 15.20
N PRO A 138 16.34 -16.52 15.62
CA PRO A 138 17.57 -16.70 16.36
C PRO A 138 18.74 -16.20 15.51
N SER A 139 19.57 -15.32 16.07
CA SER A 139 20.81 -14.93 15.45
C SER A 139 21.65 -16.16 15.12
N LYS A 140 22.09 -16.31 13.87
CA LYS A 140 23.03 -17.37 13.44
C LYS A 140 24.46 -17.15 13.96
N GLU A 141 24.63 -16.32 14.98
CA GLU A 141 25.91 -16.11 15.67
C GLU A 141 25.96 -17.07 16.86
N HIS A 142 26.47 -18.26 16.65
CA HIS A 142 27.22 -19.13 17.59
C HIS A 142 27.26 -20.56 17.07
N ALA A 143 27.78 -20.71 15.83
CA ALA A 143 28.23 -21.99 15.33
C ALA A 143 29.61 -21.80 14.69
N GLN A 144 30.59 -21.50 15.56
CA GLN A 144 32.03 -21.73 15.27
C GLN A 144 32.59 -22.60 16.38
#